data_32d3169169e6a1ba2f146bdae2408d22
#
_entry.id   32d3169169e6a1ba2f146bdae2408d22
#
_cell.length_a   1.000
_cell.length_b   1.000
_cell.length_c   1.000
_cell.angle_alpha   90.00
_cell.angle_beta   90.00
_cell.angle_gamma   90.00
#
_symmetry.space_group_name_H-M   'P 1'
#
loop_
_entity.id
_entity.type
_entity.pdbx_description
1 polymer ?
#
loop_
_entity_poly.entity_id
_entity_poly.type
_entity_poly.pdbx_seq_one_letter_code
_entity_poly.pdbx_strand_id
1 'polypeptide(L)'
;MTRKLLLLLATVVAACGRTALTPPPASRTPDVVTLSADAQRNAGIVVTPARTVMRGDFTDAPGLVAVDEARTARIGSLVQGIVLDTAAQVGDRVNAGQVLATMHSTIVHDTWAAYRKAVAERRRAEHELAFAIQAHERAARLYTDAALSLQELQRAETNRIDATELLDMAKTEVRRAEEELEHLGITNGEDPSGESGEQIPVKTPVGGLVLERFITAGTTVTPGTPLFVVSDLTSLWVLAEIDESLLSRVAVGRPVQVRVAAYGDERFEGTVTLIGNTVNPKTRRVTVRCALPNADGRLKPEMFATVLLEQSNVRAAVVVPSAAVQSIAGSPAVFLAESVDRFRASPVKLGTEADGLVEIVSGLQAGDRVVADGSFVLKSELLRSTSTGD
;
A
#
# COMPACT_ATOMS: atom_id res chain seq x y z
N MET A 1 73.74 20.79 6.69
CA MET A 1 74.80 20.73 7.74
C MET A 1 74.60 19.40 8.47
N THR A 2 75.62 18.60 8.33
CA THR A 2 76.28 17.64 9.24
C THR A 2 75.51 16.41 9.61
N ARG A 3 75.90 15.28 9.06
CA ARG A 3 77.02 14.34 9.32
C ARG A 3 76.57 13.17 10.23
N LYS A 4 76.48 11.99 9.57
CA LYS A 4 77.27 10.74 9.86
C LYS A 4 77.20 10.22 11.28
N LEU A 5 76.83 8.96 11.47
CA LEU A 5 77.74 7.90 11.90
C LEU A 5 77.23 6.50 11.65
N LEU A 6 78.05 5.73 10.97
CA LEU A 6 78.06 4.27 10.82
C LEU A 6 78.41 3.59 12.13
N LEU A 7 77.78 2.45 12.51
CA LEU A 7 78.40 1.45 13.33
C LEU A 7 77.88 0.06 12.92
N LEU A 8 78.80 -0.71 12.32
CA LEU A 8 78.72 -2.15 12.07
C LEU A 8 78.84 -2.88 13.39
N LEU A 9 77.95 -3.85 13.68
CA LEU A 9 78.25 -4.90 14.65
C LEU A 9 77.74 -6.23 14.12
N ALA A 10 78.63 -7.06 13.71
CA ALA A 10 78.47 -8.46 13.34
C ALA A 10 78.21 -9.29 14.60
N THR A 11 77.13 -10.07 14.66
CA THR A 11 76.98 -11.15 15.63
C THR A 11 76.49 -12.42 14.97
N VAL A 12 77.22 -13.43 15.22
CA VAL A 12 77.20 -14.83 14.83
C VAL A 12 75.79 -15.44 14.97
N VAL A 13 75.32 -16.07 13.88
CA VAL A 13 74.13 -16.92 13.81
C VAL A 13 74.48 -18.31 14.40
N ALA A 14 73.83 -18.64 15.51
CA ALA A 14 73.72 -20.03 15.96
C ALA A 14 72.46 -20.64 15.32
N ALA A 15 72.63 -21.61 14.43
CA ALA A 15 71.58 -22.39 13.83
C ALA A 15 71.04 -23.41 14.88
N CYS A 16 69.77 -23.13 15.35
CA CYS A 16 68.97 -24.17 15.99
C CYS A 16 67.93 -24.67 14.96
N GLY A 17 68.14 -25.86 14.44
CA GLY A 17 67.20 -26.59 13.62
C GLY A 17 65.88 -26.82 14.37
N ARG A 18 64.82 -26.15 13.93
CA ARG A 18 63.46 -26.56 14.26
C ARG A 18 62.98 -27.54 13.20
N THR A 19 63.03 -28.85 13.56
CA THR A 19 62.21 -29.87 12.86
C THR A 19 60.77 -29.45 12.85
N ALA A 20 60.30 -29.06 11.69
CA ALA A 20 58.87 -28.89 11.44
C ALA A 20 58.19 -30.26 11.64
N LEU A 21 57.39 -30.37 12.71
CA LEU A 21 56.44 -31.47 12.88
C LEU A 21 55.43 -31.35 11.76
N THR A 22 55.52 -32.21 10.75
CA THR A 22 54.49 -32.45 9.76
C THR A 22 53.25 -32.85 10.51
N PRO A 23 52.12 -32.16 10.36
CA PRO A 23 50.86 -32.60 10.96
C PRO A 23 50.55 -34.01 10.42
N PRO A 24 50.04 -34.93 11.27
CA PRO A 24 49.71 -36.27 10.84
C PRO A 24 48.67 -36.16 9.70
N PRO A 25 48.74 -37.05 8.66
CA PRO A 25 47.75 -37.07 7.61
C PRO A 25 46.36 -37.26 8.27
N ALA A 26 45.43 -36.31 8.02
CA ALA A 26 44.07 -36.46 8.47
C ALA A 26 43.57 -37.84 8.04
N SER A 27 43.23 -38.68 8.99
CA SER A 27 42.63 -39.98 8.77
C SER A 27 41.40 -39.77 7.89
N ARG A 28 41.46 -40.18 6.62
CA ARG A 28 40.36 -40.17 5.70
C ARG A 28 39.34 -41.18 6.22
N THR A 29 38.28 -40.69 6.80
CA THR A 29 37.06 -41.49 7.07
C THR A 29 36.67 -42.18 5.75
N PRO A 30 36.29 -43.46 5.76
CA PRO A 30 35.83 -44.12 4.56
C PRO A 30 34.57 -43.42 4.09
N ASP A 31 34.64 -42.71 2.95
CA ASP A 31 33.53 -41.90 2.40
C ASP A 31 32.44 -42.74 1.76
N VAL A 32 32.57 -44.09 1.74
CA VAL A 32 31.69 -44.99 0.98
C VAL A 32 31.06 -46.03 1.90
N VAL A 33 29.74 -46.16 1.77
CA VAL A 33 28.92 -47.19 2.43
C VAL A 33 28.39 -48.16 1.39
N THR A 34 28.48 -49.47 1.65
CA THR A 34 27.89 -50.49 0.79
C THR A 34 26.73 -51.15 1.52
N LEU A 35 25.53 -51.15 0.87
CA LEU A 35 24.33 -51.81 1.40
C LEU A 35 23.72 -52.76 0.40
N SER A 36 23.41 -53.99 0.86
CA SER A 36 22.68 -54.98 0.02
C SER A 36 21.26 -54.45 -0.35
N ALA A 37 20.71 -54.96 -1.43
CA ALA A 37 19.36 -54.58 -1.87
C ALA A 37 18.27 -54.79 -0.81
N ASP A 38 18.38 -55.82 0.02
CA ASP A 38 17.46 -56.09 1.12
C ASP A 38 17.58 -55.05 2.23
N ALA A 39 18.84 -54.69 2.59
CA ALA A 39 19.08 -53.67 3.58
C ALA A 39 18.61 -52.26 3.13
N GLN A 40 18.70 -51.99 1.83
CA GLN A 40 18.20 -50.75 1.26
C GLN A 40 16.67 -50.65 1.34
N ARG A 41 15.96 -51.74 1.00
CA ARG A 41 14.49 -51.83 1.14
C ARG A 41 14.04 -51.63 2.58
N ASN A 42 14.70 -52.28 3.52
CA ASN A 42 14.38 -52.18 4.94
C ASN A 42 14.70 -50.79 5.51
N ALA A 43 15.69 -50.12 4.97
CA ALA A 43 16.08 -48.74 5.34
C ALA A 43 15.25 -47.65 4.64
N GLY A 44 14.33 -48.02 3.70
CA GLY A 44 13.54 -47.05 2.94
C GLY A 44 14.36 -46.09 2.08
N ILE A 45 15.47 -46.60 1.49
CA ILE A 45 16.34 -45.73 0.68
C ILE A 45 15.65 -45.38 -0.63
N VAL A 46 15.44 -44.06 -0.81
CA VAL A 46 14.93 -43.47 -2.05
C VAL A 46 16.00 -42.59 -2.69
N VAL A 47 16.35 -42.90 -3.93
CA VAL A 47 17.32 -42.14 -4.70
C VAL A 47 16.61 -41.22 -5.69
N THR A 48 16.89 -39.94 -5.62
CA THR A 48 16.29 -38.92 -6.47
C THR A 48 17.39 -38.14 -7.20
N PRO A 49 17.23 -37.77 -8.48
CA PRO A 49 18.21 -36.91 -9.13
C PRO A 49 18.16 -35.50 -8.57
N ALA A 50 19.33 -34.90 -8.35
CA ALA A 50 19.44 -33.48 -8.04
C ALA A 50 18.86 -32.66 -9.19
N ARG A 51 17.94 -31.76 -8.90
CA ARG A 51 17.22 -30.99 -9.91
C ARG A 51 17.77 -29.58 -10.01
N THR A 52 17.73 -29.03 -11.21
CA THR A 52 17.95 -27.59 -11.42
C THR A 52 16.62 -26.87 -11.33
N VAL A 53 16.54 -25.91 -10.44
CA VAL A 53 15.41 -24.96 -10.39
C VAL A 53 15.94 -23.55 -10.66
N MET A 54 15.13 -22.74 -11.35
CA MET A 54 15.44 -21.34 -11.51
C MET A 54 15.08 -20.65 -10.19
N ARG A 55 16.07 -20.16 -9.48
CA ARG A 55 15.88 -19.41 -8.22
C ARG A 55 16.24 -17.95 -8.44
N GLY A 56 15.30 -17.06 -8.11
CA GLY A 56 15.56 -15.65 -7.90
C GLY A 56 15.94 -15.43 -6.43
N ASP A 57 17.00 -14.69 -6.18
CA ASP A 57 17.26 -14.20 -4.84
C ASP A 57 16.27 -13.07 -4.55
N PHE A 58 15.67 -13.09 -3.36
CA PHE A 58 14.82 -11.99 -2.89
C PHE A 58 15.61 -11.08 -1.98
N THR A 59 15.34 -9.80 -2.05
CA THR A 59 15.82 -8.82 -1.09
C THR A 59 14.63 -8.30 -0.31
N ASP A 60 14.73 -8.36 1.00
CA ASP A 60 13.70 -7.89 1.91
C ASP A 60 13.77 -6.36 2.02
N ALA A 61 12.67 -5.68 1.74
CA ALA A 61 12.49 -4.26 1.97
C ALA A 61 11.40 -4.04 3.04
N PRO A 62 11.74 -3.39 4.17
CA PRO A 62 10.73 -3.07 5.18
C PRO A 62 9.71 -2.08 4.62
N GLY A 63 8.47 -2.20 5.03
CA GLY A 63 7.38 -1.36 4.59
C GLY A 63 6.25 -1.28 5.60
N LEU A 64 5.31 -0.41 5.32
CA LEU A 64 4.12 -0.18 6.11
C LEU A 64 2.89 -0.28 5.21
N VAL A 65 1.86 -0.98 5.66
CA VAL A 65 0.56 -0.99 5.00
C VAL A 65 -0.12 0.36 5.24
N ALA A 66 -0.53 1.03 4.18
CA ALA A 66 -1.19 2.34 4.22
C ALA A 66 -2.52 2.31 3.48
N VAL A 67 -3.40 3.25 3.78
CA VAL A 67 -4.63 3.44 3.01
C VAL A 67 -4.31 3.90 1.59
N ASP A 68 -5.17 3.54 0.65
CA ASP A 68 -5.15 4.15 -0.68
C ASP A 68 -5.76 5.55 -0.60
N GLU A 69 -4.93 6.59 -0.73
CA GLU A 69 -5.38 7.97 -0.63
C GLU A 69 -6.40 8.37 -1.71
N ALA A 70 -6.36 7.71 -2.88
CA ALA A 70 -7.35 7.95 -3.92
C ALA A 70 -8.74 7.39 -3.56
N ARG A 71 -8.81 6.49 -2.57
CA ARG A 71 -10.04 5.87 -2.05
C ARG A 71 -10.35 6.30 -0.61
N THR A 72 -9.66 7.32 -0.12
CA THR A 72 -9.79 7.81 1.25
C THR A 72 -10.33 9.23 1.23
N ALA A 73 -11.40 9.48 1.96
CA ALA A 73 -11.94 10.81 2.17
C ALA A 73 -11.61 11.29 3.59
N ARG A 74 -10.95 12.45 3.66
CA ARG A 74 -10.76 13.21 4.90
C ARG A 74 -11.83 14.31 4.93
N ILE A 75 -12.88 14.09 5.72
CA ILE A 75 -14.06 14.94 5.76
C ILE A 75 -13.83 16.01 6.83
N GLY A 76 -13.79 17.26 6.40
CA GLY A 76 -13.67 18.43 7.28
C GLY A 76 -14.94 19.27 7.25
N SER A 77 -15.10 20.16 8.24
CA SER A 77 -16.19 21.13 8.24
C SER A 77 -15.90 22.25 7.24
N LEU A 78 -16.92 22.58 6.42
CA LEU A 78 -16.89 23.75 5.52
C LEU A 78 -17.36 25.02 6.24
N VAL A 79 -18.13 24.88 7.33
CA VAL A 79 -18.76 25.99 8.03
C VAL A 79 -18.49 25.94 9.52
N GLN A 80 -18.66 27.07 10.19
CA GLN A 80 -18.70 27.11 11.65
C GLN A 80 -20.06 26.62 12.14
N GLY A 81 -20.05 25.79 13.21
CA GLY A 81 -21.28 25.27 13.80
C GLY A 81 -21.04 24.38 14.98
N ILE A 82 -22.12 23.78 15.46
CA ILE A 82 -22.13 22.82 16.58
C ILE A 82 -22.65 21.49 16.03
N VAL A 83 -21.94 20.40 16.35
CA VAL A 83 -22.38 19.04 16.05
C VAL A 83 -23.58 18.69 16.93
N LEU A 84 -24.71 18.39 16.32
CA LEU A 84 -25.94 17.99 17.04
C LEU A 84 -25.92 16.51 17.37
N ASP A 85 -25.59 15.70 16.36
CA ASP A 85 -25.58 14.24 16.46
C ASP A 85 -24.50 13.64 15.56
N THR A 86 -24.04 12.42 15.92
CA THR A 86 -23.11 11.62 15.14
C THR A 86 -23.71 10.25 14.87
N ALA A 87 -24.19 10.04 13.63
CA ALA A 87 -24.83 8.82 13.18
C ALA A 87 -23.83 7.68 12.93
N ALA A 88 -22.55 7.99 12.68
CA ALA A 88 -21.51 7.01 12.37
C ALA A 88 -20.44 6.92 13.47
N GLN A 89 -19.95 5.71 13.72
CA GLN A 89 -18.87 5.40 14.65
C GLN A 89 -17.66 4.81 13.94
N VAL A 90 -16.51 4.85 14.61
CA VAL A 90 -15.30 4.18 14.11
C VAL A 90 -15.56 2.68 13.99
N GLY A 91 -15.25 2.11 12.82
CA GLY A 91 -15.52 0.73 12.48
C GLY A 91 -16.82 0.49 11.70
N ASP A 92 -17.69 1.50 11.55
CA ASP A 92 -18.91 1.37 10.77
C ASP A 92 -18.60 1.36 9.26
N ARG A 93 -19.37 0.55 8.52
CA ARG A 93 -19.34 0.54 7.06
C ARG A 93 -20.41 1.49 6.54
N VAL A 94 -20.00 2.43 5.67
CA VAL A 94 -20.85 3.49 5.13
C VAL A 94 -20.81 3.50 3.61
N ASN A 95 -21.90 3.99 3.00
CA ASN A 95 -22.01 4.16 1.56
C ASN A 95 -21.71 5.62 1.16
N ALA A 96 -21.30 5.83 -0.09
CA ALA A 96 -21.15 7.19 -0.63
C ALA A 96 -22.49 7.96 -0.52
N GLY A 97 -22.43 9.22 -0.07
CA GLY A 97 -23.59 10.06 0.19
C GLY A 97 -24.28 9.83 1.55
N GLN A 98 -23.87 8.83 2.33
CA GLN A 98 -24.45 8.57 3.65
C GLN A 98 -24.12 9.68 4.64
N VAL A 99 -25.10 10.05 5.46
CA VAL A 99 -24.94 11.04 6.53
C VAL A 99 -24.17 10.41 7.69
N LEU A 100 -23.08 11.06 8.09
CA LEU A 100 -22.22 10.64 9.21
C LEU A 100 -22.51 11.42 10.50
N ALA A 101 -22.87 12.68 10.36
CA ALA A 101 -23.22 13.57 11.46
C ALA A 101 -24.20 14.65 10.98
N THR A 102 -24.85 15.31 11.94
CA THR A 102 -25.69 16.49 11.70
C THR A 102 -25.12 17.65 12.49
N MET A 103 -25.02 18.81 11.84
CA MET A 103 -24.51 20.03 12.45
C MET A 103 -25.57 21.14 12.41
N HIS A 104 -25.49 22.07 13.36
CA HIS A 104 -26.24 23.33 13.32
C HIS A 104 -25.29 24.48 13.01
N SER A 105 -25.69 25.37 12.08
CA SER A 105 -24.90 26.55 11.70
C SER A 105 -25.79 27.76 11.49
N THR A 106 -25.55 28.84 12.20
CA THR A 106 -26.25 30.11 12.03
C THR A 106 -25.94 30.76 10.68
N ILE A 107 -24.73 30.58 10.14
CA ILE A 107 -24.36 31.11 8.80
C ILE A 107 -25.25 30.52 7.73
N VAL A 108 -25.48 29.21 7.78
CA VAL A 108 -26.37 28.53 6.81
C VAL A 108 -27.81 28.99 6.96
N HIS A 109 -28.28 29.19 8.19
CA HIS A 109 -29.62 29.76 8.43
C HIS A 109 -29.78 31.15 7.78
N ASP A 110 -28.80 32.05 7.99
CA ASP A 110 -28.83 33.41 7.42
C ASP A 110 -28.78 33.40 5.89
N THR A 111 -27.97 32.52 5.29
CA THR A 111 -27.87 32.38 3.84
C THR A 111 -29.18 31.86 3.25
N TRP A 112 -29.87 30.89 3.88
CA TRP A 112 -31.18 30.45 3.47
C TRP A 112 -32.23 31.54 3.59
N ALA A 113 -32.18 32.34 4.65
CA ALA A 113 -33.07 33.49 4.80
C ALA A 113 -32.90 34.52 3.66
N ALA A 114 -31.65 34.82 3.28
CA ALA A 114 -31.29 35.69 2.17
C ALA A 114 -31.85 35.14 0.83
N TYR A 115 -31.63 33.83 0.57
CA TYR A 115 -32.17 33.17 -0.64
C TYR A 115 -33.69 33.27 -0.75
N ARG A 116 -34.41 32.92 0.35
CA ARG A 116 -35.89 33.01 0.37
C ARG A 116 -36.38 34.44 0.12
N LYS A 117 -35.69 35.45 0.67
CA LYS A 117 -35.97 36.84 0.42
C LYS A 117 -35.79 37.20 -1.06
N ALA A 118 -34.66 36.85 -1.66
CA ALA A 118 -34.38 37.09 -3.08
C ALA A 118 -35.41 36.44 -4.02
N VAL A 119 -35.84 35.20 -3.71
CA VAL A 119 -36.89 34.50 -4.45
C VAL A 119 -38.24 35.23 -4.34
N ALA A 120 -38.59 35.75 -3.14
CA ALA A 120 -39.83 36.54 -2.95
C ALA A 120 -39.78 37.86 -3.74
N GLU A 121 -38.62 38.56 -3.75
CA GLU A 121 -38.43 39.78 -4.52
C GLU A 121 -38.48 39.53 -6.04
N ARG A 122 -37.90 38.45 -6.55
CA ARG A 122 -38.04 38.04 -7.94
C ARG A 122 -39.49 37.82 -8.31
N ARG A 123 -40.26 37.09 -7.51
CA ARG A 123 -41.69 36.84 -7.74
C ARG A 123 -42.51 38.13 -7.80
N ARG A 124 -42.18 39.10 -6.89
CA ARG A 124 -42.81 40.42 -6.93
C ARG A 124 -42.49 41.17 -8.23
N ALA A 125 -41.24 41.19 -8.67
CA ALA A 125 -40.81 41.82 -9.91
C ALA A 125 -41.46 41.16 -11.15
N GLU A 126 -41.65 39.83 -11.17
CA GLU A 126 -42.38 39.08 -12.21
C GLU A 126 -43.82 39.58 -12.32
N HIS A 127 -44.52 39.77 -11.19
CA HIS A 127 -45.90 40.30 -11.18
C HIS A 127 -45.94 41.74 -11.67
N GLU A 128 -44.98 42.59 -11.27
CA GLU A 128 -44.88 43.98 -11.69
C GLU A 128 -44.65 44.10 -13.20
N LEU A 129 -43.75 43.31 -13.75
CA LEU A 129 -43.54 43.25 -15.19
C LEU A 129 -44.77 42.78 -15.95
N ALA A 130 -45.45 41.74 -15.46
CA ALA A 130 -46.71 41.28 -16.06
C ALA A 130 -47.79 42.37 -16.11
N PHE A 131 -47.91 43.16 -15.03
CA PHE A 131 -48.83 44.29 -14.99
C PHE A 131 -48.39 45.39 -15.95
N ALA A 132 -47.10 45.76 -16.02
CA ALA A 132 -46.57 46.80 -16.91
C ALA A 132 -46.75 46.43 -18.40
N ILE A 133 -46.51 45.14 -18.76
CA ILE A 133 -46.75 44.63 -20.11
C ILE A 133 -48.24 44.83 -20.52
N GLN A 134 -49.17 44.41 -19.66
CA GLN A 134 -50.59 44.58 -19.94
C GLN A 134 -50.99 46.04 -20.02
N ALA A 135 -50.42 46.95 -19.21
CA ALA A 135 -50.64 48.38 -19.25
C ALA A 135 -50.14 48.98 -20.57
N HIS A 136 -48.92 48.62 -21.00
CA HIS A 136 -48.37 49.06 -22.28
C HIS A 136 -49.19 48.57 -23.46
N GLU A 137 -49.61 47.30 -23.49
CA GLU A 137 -50.44 46.73 -24.54
C GLU A 137 -51.84 47.50 -24.66
N ARG A 138 -52.45 47.84 -23.52
CA ARG A 138 -53.62 48.64 -23.47
C ARG A 138 -53.39 50.05 -24.02
N ALA A 139 -52.31 50.70 -23.59
CA ALA A 139 -51.97 52.06 -24.08
C ALA A 139 -51.65 52.05 -25.56
N ALA A 140 -51.00 51.04 -26.12
CA ALA A 140 -50.68 50.89 -27.52
C ALA A 140 -52.02 50.78 -28.37
N ARG A 141 -52.99 49.99 -27.92
CA ARG A 141 -54.28 49.86 -28.58
C ARG A 141 -55.06 51.21 -28.59
N LEU A 142 -55.17 51.89 -27.44
CA LEU A 142 -55.83 53.16 -27.29
C LEU A 142 -55.15 54.26 -28.10
N TYR A 143 -53.85 54.27 -28.23
CA TYR A 143 -53.14 55.21 -29.10
C TYR A 143 -53.43 54.96 -30.58
N THR A 144 -53.56 53.73 -31.05
CA THR A 144 -53.95 53.37 -32.42
C THR A 144 -55.31 53.84 -32.69
N ASP A 145 -56.23 53.79 -31.71
CA ASP A 145 -57.61 54.27 -31.81
C ASP A 145 -57.73 55.82 -31.63
N ALA A 146 -56.59 56.54 -31.57
CA ALA A 146 -56.51 57.97 -31.31
C ALA A 146 -57.16 58.44 -29.99
N ALA A 147 -57.31 57.53 -29.02
CA ALA A 147 -57.91 57.76 -27.69
C ALA A 147 -56.88 58.00 -26.57
N LEU A 148 -55.57 57.97 -26.88
CA LEU A 148 -54.52 58.21 -25.94
C LEU A 148 -53.38 59.05 -26.55
N SER A 149 -52.70 59.89 -25.73
CA SER A 149 -51.58 60.69 -26.20
C SER A 149 -50.28 59.85 -26.39
N LEU A 150 -49.38 60.30 -27.28
CA LEU A 150 -48.07 59.73 -27.47
C LEU A 150 -47.28 59.74 -26.17
N GLN A 151 -47.37 60.79 -25.37
CA GLN A 151 -46.68 60.91 -24.09
C GLN A 151 -47.07 59.80 -23.09
N GLU A 152 -48.40 59.47 -23.04
CA GLU A 152 -48.88 58.40 -22.15
C GLU A 152 -48.47 57.00 -22.65
N LEU A 153 -48.40 56.74 -23.96
CA LEU A 153 -47.81 55.54 -24.52
C LEU A 153 -46.34 55.40 -24.17
N GLN A 154 -45.54 56.47 -24.35
CA GLN A 154 -44.14 56.50 -24.01
C GLN A 154 -43.93 56.24 -22.51
N ARG A 155 -44.78 56.76 -21.64
CA ARG A 155 -44.75 56.51 -20.20
C ARG A 155 -45.04 55.05 -19.89
N ALA A 156 -46.01 54.42 -20.53
CA ALA A 156 -46.29 53.03 -20.35
C ALA A 156 -45.11 52.11 -20.83
N GLU A 157 -44.44 52.50 -21.92
CA GLU A 157 -43.24 51.80 -22.41
C GLU A 157 -42.07 51.94 -21.44
N THR A 158 -41.80 53.15 -20.90
CA THR A 158 -40.77 53.34 -19.89
C THR A 158 -41.03 52.47 -18.66
N ASN A 159 -42.26 52.46 -18.14
CA ASN A 159 -42.59 51.60 -16.99
C ASN A 159 -42.39 50.11 -17.29
N ARG A 160 -42.65 49.64 -18.54
CA ARG A 160 -42.40 48.26 -18.93
C ARG A 160 -40.87 47.94 -18.94
N ILE A 161 -40.07 48.90 -19.45
CA ILE A 161 -38.61 48.77 -19.47
C ILE A 161 -38.09 48.71 -18.04
N ASP A 162 -38.49 49.66 -17.16
CA ASP A 162 -38.09 49.71 -15.76
C ASP A 162 -38.44 48.44 -15.01
N ALA A 163 -39.65 47.89 -15.23
CA ALA A 163 -40.07 46.61 -14.64
C ALA A 163 -39.26 45.42 -15.18
N THR A 164 -38.84 45.47 -16.45
CA THR A 164 -37.93 44.43 -17.02
C THR A 164 -36.57 44.46 -16.35
N GLU A 165 -35.99 45.64 -16.19
CA GLU A 165 -34.70 45.82 -15.52
C GLU A 165 -34.76 45.38 -14.03
N LEU A 166 -35.85 45.73 -13.34
CA LEU A 166 -36.08 45.31 -11.96
C LEU A 166 -36.13 43.78 -11.82
N LEU A 167 -36.81 43.08 -12.77
CA LEU A 167 -36.84 41.62 -12.78
C LEU A 167 -35.43 41.02 -13.01
N ASP A 168 -34.66 41.61 -13.93
CA ASP A 168 -33.31 41.09 -14.22
C ASP A 168 -32.33 41.31 -13.05
N MET A 169 -32.49 42.43 -12.32
CA MET A 169 -31.79 42.63 -11.05
C MET A 169 -32.18 41.58 -10.01
N ALA A 170 -33.49 41.34 -9.84
CA ALA A 170 -33.97 40.36 -8.86
C ALA A 170 -33.55 38.92 -9.21
N LYS A 171 -33.49 38.55 -10.49
CA LYS A 171 -32.93 37.24 -10.94
C LYS A 171 -31.44 37.12 -10.60
N THR A 172 -30.69 38.21 -10.73
CA THR A 172 -29.26 38.22 -10.40
C THR A 172 -29.03 38.02 -8.89
N GLU A 173 -29.88 38.62 -8.03
CA GLU A 173 -29.79 38.41 -6.59
C GLU A 173 -30.13 36.96 -6.17
N VAL A 174 -31.11 36.32 -6.82
CA VAL A 174 -31.42 34.90 -6.59
C VAL A 174 -30.20 34.06 -6.94
N ARG A 175 -29.60 34.27 -8.11
CA ARG A 175 -28.40 33.50 -8.53
C ARG A 175 -27.22 33.71 -7.55
N ARG A 176 -27.02 34.95 -7.09
CA ARG A 176 -25.98 35.24 -6.09
C ARG A 176 -26.20 34.46 -4.78
N ALA A 177 -27.43 34.42 -4.31
CA ALA A 177 -27.77 33.69 -3.09
C ALA A 177 -27.68 32.15 -3.27
N GLU A 178 -27.94 31.64 -4.48
CA GLU A 178 -27.74 30.23 -4.85
C GLU A 178 -26.24 29.87 -4.84
N GLU A 179 -25.41 30.70 -5.46
CA GLU A 179 -23.93 30.52 -5.47
C GLU A 179 -23.35 30.51 -4.04
N GLU A 180 -23.91 31.37 -3.15
CA GLU A 180 -23.48 31.40 -1.74
C GLU A 180 -23.83 30.08 -1.02
N LEU A 181 -25.02 29.50 -1.26
CA LEU A 181 -25.39 28.20 -0.72
C LEU A 181 -24.52 27.07 -1.27
N GLU A 182 -24.19 27.10 -2.57
CA GLU A 182 -23.28 26.13 -3.17
C GLU A 182 -21.87 26.19 -2.55
N HIS A 183 -21.34 27.38 -2.29
CA HIS A 183 -20.05 27.55 -1.61
C HIS A 183 -20.04 26.95 -0.21
N LEU A 184 -21.20 26.89 0.46
CA LEU A 184 -21.37 26.23 1.76
C LEU A 184 -21.61 24.71 1.64
N GLY A 185 -21.56 24.14 0.41
CA GLY A 185 -21.78 22.73 0.15
C GLY A 185 -23.26 22.31 0.15
N ILE A 186 -24.16 23.27 0.05
CA ILE A 186 -25.60 23.03 0.03
C ILE A 186 -26.09 23.09 -1.42
N THR A 187 -26.50 21.95 -1.96
CA THR A 187 -27.04 21.86 -3.31
C THR A 187 -28.54 22.20 -3.36
N ASN A 188 -28.97 22.91 -4.43
CA ASN A 188 -30.34 23.27 -4.69
C ASN A 188 -31.28 22.04 -4.70
N GLY A 189 -32.31 22.07 -3.87
CA GLY A 189 -33.36 21.05 -3.75
C GLY A 189 -33.63 20.59 -2.30
N GLU A 190 -32.76 20.91 -1.38
CA GLU A 190 -32.92 20.61 0.05
C GLU A 190 -33.36 21.88 0.81
N ASP A 191 -34.34 22.66 0.29
CA ASP A 191 -34.95 23.74 1.12
C ASP A 191 -35.74 23.08 2.24
N PRO A 192 -35.22 23.08 3.45
CA PRO A 192 -35.95 22.58 4.60
C PRO A 192 -36.94 23.67 4.99
N SER A 193 -38.12 23.61 4.40
CA SER A 193 -39.25 24.42 4.85
C SER A 193 -39.68 23.98 6.25
N GLY A 194 -39.00 24.49 7.28
CA GLY A 194 -39.27 24.18 8.68
C GLY A 194 -38.05 24.31 9.57
N GLU A 195 -38.15 23.90 10.84
CA GLU A 195 -37.09 23.89 11.86
C GLU A 195 -35.82 23.07 11.43
N SER A 196 -35.92 22.26 10.39
CA SER A 196 -34.80 21.50 9.80
C SER A 196 -33.82 22.37 8.99
N GLY A 197 -34.13 23.61 8.67
CA GLY A 197 -33.29 24.51 7.86
C GLY A 197 -31.95 24.91 8.48
N GLU A 198 -31.77 24.64 9.75
CA GLU A 198 -30.56 24.93 10.50
C GLU A 198 -29.63 23.72 10.58
N GLN A 199 -30.10 22.53 10.17
CA GLN A 199 -29.35 21.27 10.27
C GLN A 199 -28.67 20.96 8.96
N ILE A 200 -27.35 20.80 9.02
CA ILE A 200 -26.50 20.46 7.88
C ILE A 200 -26.08 19.00 8.02
N PRO A 201 -26.43 18.14 7.05
CA PRO A 201 -25.93 16.78 7.01
C PRO A 201 -24.47 16.73 6.55
N VAL A 202 -23.58 16.18 7.38
CA VAL A 202 -22.21 15.86 6.97
C VAL A 202 -22.23 14.50 6.26
N LYS A 203 -22.04 14.50 4.94
CA LYS A 203 -22.09 13.31 4.10
C LYS A 203 -20.68 12.85 3.71
N THR A 204 -20.48 11.54 3.55
CA THR A 204 -19.24 11.00 3.01
C THR A 204 -19.27 10.97 1.48
N PRO A 205 -18.22 11.44 0.77
CA PRO A 205 -18.15 11.35 -0.70
C PRO A 205 -17.82 9.94 -1.20
N VAL A 206 -17.24 9.08 -0.34
CA VAL A 206 -16.83 7.72 -0.69
C VAL A 206 -17.50 6.69 0.23
N GLY A 207 -17.74 5.49 -0.30
CA GLY A 207 -18.12 4.35 0.53
C GLY A 207 -16.89 3.69 1.14
N GLY A 208 -17.04 3.05 2.30
CA GLY A 208 -15.94 2.36 2.95
C GLY A 208 -16.14 2.18 4.46
N LEU A 209 -15.03 2.09 5.18
CA LEU A 209 -14.99 1.99 6.63
C LEU A 209 -14.66 3.35 7.26
N VAL A 210 -15.34 3.72 8.33
CA VAL A 210 -14.98 4.89 9.14
C VAL A 210 -13.73 4.52 9.96
N LEU A 211 -12.59 5.10 9.61
CA LEU A 211 -11.32 4.84 10.27
C LEU A 211 -11.13 5.70 11.51
N GLU A 212 -11.50 6.98 11.40
CA GLU A 212 -11.32 7.96 12.46
C GLU A 212 -12.55 8.86 12.58
N ARG A 213 -12.84 9.27 13.79
CA ARG A 213 -13.86 10.26 14.14
C ARG A 213 -13.29 11.24 15.16
N PHE A 214 -13.28 12.53 14.81
CA PHE A 214 -12.69 13.59 15.63
C PHE A 214 -13.72 14.40 16.40
N ILE A 215 -15.02 14.12 16.23
CA ILE A 215 -16.12 14.89 16.79
C ILE A 215 -17.09 14.03 17.59
N THR A 216 -17.78 14.69 18.51
CA THR A 216 -18.90 14.15 19.28
C THR A 216 -20.03 15.17 19.30
N ALA A 217 -21.24 14.75 19.67
CA ALA A 217 -22.34 15.69 19.89
C ALA A 217 -21.94 16.79 20.88
N GLY A 218 -22.27 18.05 20.56
CA GLY A 218 -21.87 19.23 21.31
C GLY A 218 -20.51 19.83 20.92
N THR A 219 -19.73 19.17 20.06
CA THR A 219 -18.45 19.73 19.57
C THR A 219 -18.70 20.96 18.71
N THR A 220 -18.06 22.07 19.04
CA THR A 220 -18.00 23.25 18.17
C THR A 220 -16.90 23.09 17.15
N VAL A 221 -17.19 23.34 15.88
CA VAL A 221 -16.28 23.21 14.74
C VAL A 221 -16.18 24.51 13.97
N THR A 222 -15.06 24.70 13.30
CA THR A 222 -14.79 25.82 12.38
C THR A 222 -14.39 25.27 11.00
N PRO A 223 -14.41 26.09 9.93
CA PRO A 223 -13.94 25.65 8.64
C PRO A 223 -12.55 25.03 8.71
N GLY A 224 -12.37 23.85 8.08
CA GLY A 224 -11.14 23.09 8.11
C GLY A 224 -10.97 22.13 9.29
N THR A 225 -11.85 22.17 10.31
CA THR A 225 -11.82 21.19 11.41
C THR A 225 -12.08 19.78 10.86
N PRO A 226 -11.17 18.79 11.08
CA PRO A 226 -11.40 17.42 10.65
C PRO A 226 -12.57 16.80 11.42
N LEU A 227 -13.44 16.08 10.72
CA LEU A 227 -14.63 15.44 11.29
C LEU A 227 -14.50 13.91 11.25
N PHE A 228 -14.24 13.34 10.07
CA PHE A 228 -14.14 11.90 9.84
C PHE A 228 -13.05 11.57 8.82
N VAL A 229 -12.51 10.35 8.92
CA VAL A 229 -11.74 9.69 7.86
C VAL A 229 -12.49 8.42 7.45
N VAL A 230 -12.86 8.34 6.17
CA VAL A 230 -13.53 7.17 5.58
C VAL A 230 -12.67 6.65 4.45
N SER A 231 -12.44 5.34 4.40
CA SER A 231 -11.61 4.71 3.38
C SER A 231 -12.21 3.39 2.89
N ASP A 232 -12.13 3.16 1.59
CA ASP A 232 -12.37 1.85 1.00
C ASP A 232 -11.11 1.00 1.14
N LEU A 233 -11.16 0.03 2.06
CA LEU A 233 -10.04 -0.86 2.39
C LEU A 233 -9.93 -2.09 1.48
N THR A 234 -10.69 -2.20 0.40
CA THR A 234 -10.60 -3.33 -0.54
C THR A 234 -9.28 -3.34 -1.32
N SER A 235 -8.62 -2.19 -1.39
CA SER A 235 -7.26 -2.01 -1.91
C SER A 235 -6.47 -1.14 -0.94
N LEU A 236 -5.28 -1.58 -0.64
CA LEU A 236 -4.34 -0.87 0.24
C LEU A 236 -3.04 -0.59 -0.49
N TRP A 237 -2.22 0.25 0.07
CA TRP A 237 -0.84 0.43 -0.37
C TRP A 237 0.12 -0.21 0.62
N VAL A 238 1.27 -0.65 0.11
CA VAL A 238 2.45 -0.88 0.94
C VAL A 238 3.49 0.14 0.53
N LEU A 239 3.93 0.93 1.50
CA LEU A 239 5.01 1.90 1.35
C LEU A 239 6.31 1.21 1.78
N ALA A 240 7.06 0.70 0.81
CA ALA A 240 8.31 -0.01 1.04
C ALA A 240 9.50 0.95 1.00
N GLU A 241 10.40 0.82 1.95
CA GLU A 241 11.63 1.60 2.04
C GLU A 241 12.78 0.81 1.39
N ILE A 242 13.13 1.15 0.15
CA ILE A 242 14.12 0.44 -0.67
C ILE A 242 15.45 1.19 -0.66
N ASP A 243 16.53 0.47 -0.43
CA ASP A 243 17.89 1.01 -0.49
C ASP A 243 18.21 1.55 -1.90
N GLU A 244 18.91 2.68 -1.99
CA GLU A 244 19.31 3.33 -3.25
C GLU A 244 20.05 2.37 -4.19
N SER A 245 20.86 1.46 -3.66
CA SER A 245 21.61 0.47 -4.44
C SER A 245 20.73 -0.55 -5.16
N LEU A 246 19.48 -0.72 -4.72
CA LEU A 246 18.52 -1.68 -5.27
C LEU A 246 17.53 -1.06 -6.26
N LEU A 247 17.51 0.26 -6.40
CA LEU A 247 16.54 0.97 -7.25
C LEU A 247 16.56 0.55 -8.71
N SER A 248 17.73 0.22 -9.24
CA SER A 248 17.86 -0.26 -10.64
C SER A 248 17.12 -1.58 -10.91
N ARG A 249 16.71 -2.29 -9.86
CA ARG A 249 16.04 -3.58 -9.93
C ARG A 249 14.52 -3.47 -9.76
N VAL A 250 14.02 -2.29 -9.38
CA VAL A 250 12.61 -2.01 -9.18
C VAL A 250 12.06 -1.28 -10.38
N ALA A 251 10.90 -1.70 -10.88
CA ALA A 251 10.22 -1.02 -11.97
C ALA A 251 8.72 -0.97 -11.71
N VAL A 252 8.08 0.12 -12.13
CA VAL A 252 6.62 0.27 -12.08
C VAL A 252 5.97 -0.83 -12.92
N GLY A 253 4.89 -1.41 -12.41
CA GLY A 253 4.16 -2.52 -13.01
C GLY A 253 4.71 -3.90 -12.67
N ARG A 254 5.85 -4.03 -11.99
CA ARG A 254 6.36 -5.33 -11.56
C ARG A 254 5.56 -5.91 -10.40
N PRO A 255 5.26 -7.22 -10.45
CA PRO A 255 4.68 -7.92 -9.31
C PRO A 255 5.69 -7.99 -8.17
N VAL A 256 5.19 -7.90 -6.94
CA VAL A 256 5.96 -8.08 -5.72
C VAL A 256 5.20 -8.99 -4.76
N GLN A 257 5.93 -9.70 -3.93
CA GLN A 257 5.35 -10.45 -2.83
C GLN A 257 5.50 -9.65 -1.53
N VAL A 258 4.44 -9.63 -0.75
CA VAL A 258 4.40 -8.90 0.52
C VAL A 258 4.13 -9.89 1.63
N ARG A 259 4.98 -9.91 2.65
CA ARG A 259 4.79 -10.65 3.88
C ARG A 259 4.41 -9.68 4.98
N VAL A 260 3.33 -9.98 5.70
CA VAL A 260 2.85 -9.16 6.81
C VAL A 260 3.08 -9.93 8.11
N ALA A 261 3.71 -9.30 9.09
CA ALA A 261 4.14 -9.96 10.33
C ALA A 261 3.01 -10.69 11.07
N ALA A 262 1.77 -10.19 10.96
CA ALA A 262 0.60 -10.80 11.59
C ALA A 262 0.19 -12.16 10.99
N TYR A 263 0.67 -12.51 9.78
CA TYR A 263 0.29 -13.71 9.03
C TYR A 263 1.45 -14.67 8.77
N GLY A 264 2.56 -14.51 9.51
CA GLY A 264 3.72 -15.40 9.40
C GLY A 264 4.34 -15.43 8.00
N ASP A 265 4.42 -16.64 7.41
CA ASP A 265 5.03 -16.85 6.09
C ASP A 265 4.06 -16.69 4.91
N GLU A 266 2.79 -16.36 5.17
CA GLU A 266 1.81 -16.10 4.11
C GLU A 266 2.24 -14.91 3.26
N ARG A 267 2.11 -15.05 1.94
CA ARG A 267 2.53 -14.05 0.96
C ARG A 267 1.32 -13.47 0.25
N PHE A 268 1.25 -12.16 0.24
CA PHE A 268 0.24 -11.40 -0.48
C PHE A 268 0.84 -10.86 -1.77
N GLU A 269 0.14 -11.00 -2.87
CA GLU A 269 0.58 -10.49 -4.15
C GLU A 269 0.25 -9.00 -4.28
N GLY A 270 1.25 -8.22 -4.68
CA GLY A 270 1.12 -6.79 -4.92
C GLY A 270 1.79 -6.38 -6.23
N THR A 271 1.62 -5.12 -6.60
CA THR A 271 2.23 -4.54 -7.81
C THR A 271 2.84 -3.18 -7.50
N VAL A 272 4.05 -2.94 -7.97
CA VAL A 272 4.70 -1.62 -7.86
C VAL A 272 3.92 -0.59 -8.69
N THR A 273 3.42 0.46 -8.04
CA THR A 273 2.66 1.54 -8.71
C THR A 273 3.42 2.83 -8.81
N LEU A 274 4.35 3.09 -7.89
CA LEU A 274 5.16 4.31 -7.89
C LEU A 274 6.52 4.05 -7.27
N ILE A 275 7.55 4.65 -7.86
CA ILE A 275 8.88 4.75 -7.27
C ILE A 275 9.09 6.23 -6.91
N GLY A 276 9.40 6.52 -5.65
CA GLY A 276 9.62 7.88 -5.18
C GLY A 276 10.77 8.58 -5.90
N ASN A 277 10.63 9.86 -6.16
CA ASN A 277 11.63 10.66 -6.87
C ASN A 277 12.71 11.24 -5.94
N THR A 278 12.61 10.99 -4.64
CA THR A 278 13.53 11.53 -3.64
C THR A 278 14.11 10.42 -2.77
N VAL A 279 15.39 10.51 -2.51
CA VAL A 279 16.09 9.66 -1.55
C VAL A 279 16.05 10.34 -0.18
N ASN A 280 15.62 9.64 0.85
CA ASN A 280 15.68 10.15 2.21
C ASN A 280 17.17 10.31 2.62
N PRO A 281 17.66 11.51 2.93
CA PRO A 281 19.07 11.75 3.16
C PRO A 281 19.62 11.10 4.45
N LYS A 282 18.72 10.76 5.39
CA LYS A 282 19.11 10.11 6.66
C LYS A 282 19.22 8.59 6.53
N THR A 283 18.28 7.97 5.81
CA THR A 283 18.19 6.51 5.69
C THR A 283 18.79 5.97 4.40
N ARG A 284 19.07 6.84 3.40
CA ARG A 284 19.50 6.46 2.04
C ARG A 284 18.53 5.52 1.34
N ARG A 285 17.25 5.65 1.65
CA ARG A 285 16.18 4.84 1.07
C ARG A 285 15.23 5.69 0.25
N VAL A 286 14.58 5.02 -0.70
CA VAL A 286 13.51 5.57 -1.52
C VAL A 286 12.22 4.85 -1.18
N THR A 287 11.15 5.59 -0.98
CA THR A 287 9.83 5.01 -0.75
C THR A 287 9.25 4.52 -2.07
N VAL A 288 8.94 3.23 -2.14
CA VAL A 288 8.27 2.59 -3.28
C VAL A 288 6.86 2.20 -2.84
N ARG A 289 5.87 2.63 -3.62
CA ARG A 289 4.47 2.31 -3.38
C ARG A 289 4.06 1.09 -4.18
N CYS A 290 3.54 0.09 -3.49
CA CYS A 290 2.96 -1.11 -4.08
C CYS A 290 1.46 -1.15 -3.79
N ALA A 291 0.64 -1.39 -4.80
CA ALA A 291 -0.79 -1.68 -4.61
C ALA A 291 -0.96 -3.11 -4.12
N LEU A 292 -1.82 -3.30 -3.13
CA LEU A 292 -2.07 -4.58 -2.48
C LEU A 292 -3.59 -4.82 -2.38
N PRO A 293 -4.15 -5.78 -3.13
CA PRO A 293 -5.54 -6.17 -3.00
C PRO A 293 -5.86 -6.69 -1.58
N ASN A 294 -7.02 -6.30 -1.05
CA ASN A 294 -7.48 -6.70 0.28
C ASN A 294 -9.00 -6.95 0.28
N ALA A 295 -9.46 -7.78 -0.65
CA ALA A 295 -10.88 -8.07 -0.82
C ALA A 295 -11.51 -8.78 0.40
N ASP A 296 -10.73 -9.57 1.12
CA ASP A 296 -11.11 -10.27 2.34
C ASP A 296 -11.05 -9.40 3.61
N GLY A 297 -10.52 -8.19 3.53
CA GLY A 297 -10.42 -7.23 4.64
C GLY A 297 -9.47 -7.65 5.77
N ARG A 298 -8.57 -8.62 5.51
CA ARG A 298 -7.61 -9.14 6.50
C ARG A 298 -6.51 -8.14 6.81
N LEU A 299 -6.02 -7.44 5.80
CA LEU A 299 -4.97 -6.45 5.96
C LEU A 299 -5.56 -5.16 6.52
N LYS A 300 -4.84 -4.55 7.45
CA LYS A 300 -5.22 -3.29 8.07
C LYS A 300 -4.14 -2.24 7.86
N PRO A 301 -4.51 -0.98 7.68
CA PRO A 301 -3.54 0.11 7.71
C PRO A 301 -2.67 0.04 8.97
N GLU A 302 -1.46 0.58 8.88
CA GLU A 302 -0.43 0.59 9.93
C GLU A 302 0.16 -0.79 10.30
N MET A 303 -0.17 -1.87 9.58
CA MET A 303 0.53 -3.15 9.75
C MET A 303 1.93 -3.08 9.15
N PHE A 304 2.92 -3.63 9.88
CA PHE A 304 4.27 -3.81 9.35
C PHE A 304 4.29 -4.89 8.27
N ALA A 305 4.93 -4.56 7.16
CA ALA A 305 5.08 -5.44 6.02
C ALA A 305 6.55 -5.54 5.59
N THR A 306 6.88 -6.64 4.94
CA THR A 306 8.15 -6.83 4.24
C THR A 306 7.85 -7.10 2.79
N VAL A 307 8.32 -6.24 1.90
CA VAL A 307 8.21 -6.43 0.45
C VAL A 307 9.40 -7.26 -0.02
N LEU A 308 9.12 -8.39 -0.65
CA LEU A 308 10.10 -9.30 -1.24
C LEU A 308 10.34 -8.87 -2.68
N LEU A 309 11.49 -8.27 -2.92
CA LEU A 309 11.91 -7.84 -4.25
C LEU A 309 12.68 -8.96 -4.91
N GLU A 310 12.18 -9.48 -6.02
CA GLU A 310 12.89 -10.46 -6.82
C GLU A 310 14.13 -9.82 -7.43
N GLN A 311 15.30 -10.37 -7.16
CA GLN A 311 16.53 -9.96 -7.80
C GLN A 311 16.51 -10.44 -9.25
N SER A 312 16.95 -9.60 -10.17
CA SER A 312 17.01 -9.92 -11.62
C SER A 312 17.93 -11.08 -11.97
N ASN A 313 18.73 -11.58 -11.04
CA ASN A 313 19.60 -12.72 -11.20
C ASN A 313 18.84 -14.01 -10.89
N VAL A 314 17.89 -14.37 -11.76
CA VAL A 314 17.39 -15.74 -11.79
C VAL A 314 18.56 -16.63 -12.21
N ARG A 315 19.09 -17.41 -11.26
CA ARG A 315 20.17 -18.36 -11.51
C ARG A 315 19.66 -19.79 -11.42
N ALA A 316 20.27 -20.64 -12.20
CA ALA A 316 20.06 -22.06 -12.09
C ALA A 316 20.70 -22.55 -10.77
N ALA A 317 19.88 -22.97 -9.81
CA ALA A 317 20.33 -23.54 -8.55
C ALA A 317 20.09 -25.04 -8.53
N VAL A 318 21.08 -25.80 -8.09
CA VAL A 318 20.94 -27.24 -7.88
C VAL A 318 20.28 -27.44 -6.51
N VAL A 319 19.16 -28.16 -6.46
CA VAL A 319 18.41 -28.40 -5.22
C VAL A 319 18.21 -29.87 -4.95
N VAL A 320 18.17 -30.20 -3.66
CA VAL A 320 17.85 -31.56 -3.16
C VAL A 320 16.79 -31.43 -2.06
N PRO A 321 15.99 -32.49 -1.80
CA PRO A 321 15.11 -32.51 -0.62
C PRO A 321 15.89 -32.27 0.66
N SER A 322 15.34 -31.52 1.62
CA SER A 322 16.02 -31.25 2.90
C SER A 322 16.36 -32.51 3.68
N ALA A 323 15.56 -33.57 3.54
CA ALA A 323 15.82 -34.89 4.13
C ALA A 323 17.11 -35.55 3.60
N ALA A 324 17.59 -35.19 2.41
CA ALA A 324 18.82 -35.71 1.83
C ALA A 324 20.10 -35.20 2.53
N VAL A 325 20.00 -34.03 3.19
CA VAL A 325 21.15 -33.36 3.81
C VAL A 325 21.38 -33.93 5.20
N GLN A 326 22.61 -34.42 5.43
CA GLN A 326 23.03 -34.97 6.72
C GLN A 326 24.27 -34.20 7.24
N SER A 327 24.43 -34.11 8.56
CA SER A 327 25.66 -33.60 9.16
C SER A 327 26.60 -34.78 9.45
N ILE A 328 27.76 -34.83 8.82
CA ILE A 328 28.80 -35.85 9.02
C ILE A 328 30.04 -35.16 9.55
N ALA A 329 30.54 -35.58 10.71
CA ALA A 329 31.67 -34.95 11.40
C ALA A 329 31.55 -33.39 11.52
N GLY A 330 30.33 -32.86 11.74
CA GLY A 330 30.07 -31.43 11.89
C GLY A 330 29.93 -30.65 10.58
N SER A 331 30.10 -31.33 9.41
CA SER A 331 29.93 -30.70 8.09
C SER A 331 28.74 -31.23 7.37
N PRO A 332 28.00 -30.39 6.60
CA PRO A 332 26.88 -30.85 5.77
C PRO A 332 27.38 -31.70 4.61
N ALA A 333 26.70 -32.83 4.39
CA ALA A 333 27.01 -33.77 3.32
C ALA A 333 25.72 -34.41 2.77
N VAL A 334 25.79 -34.92 1.55
CA VAL A 334 24.77 -35.75 0.92
C VAL A 334 25.34 -37.09 0.50
N PHE A 335 24.49 -38.13 0.40
CA PHE A 335 24.92 -39.41 -0.11
C PHE A 335 24.61 -39.53 -1.60
N LEU A 336 25.66 -39.77 -2.40
CA LEU A 336 25.57 -40.04 -3.85
C LEU A 336 25.51 -41.52 -4.11
N ALA A 337 24.55 -41.98 -4.89
CA ALA A 337 24.46 -43.35 -5.34
C ALA A 337 25.42 -43.56 -6.54
N GLU A 338 26.62 -44.15 -6.32
CA GLU A 338 27.60 -44.45 -7.35
C GLU A 338 27.21 -45.71 -8.14
N SER A 339 26.68 -46.71 -7.44
CA SER A 339 26.14 -47.94 -8.04
C SER A 339 24.83 -48.35 -7.33
N VAL A 340 24.29 -49.51 -7.65
CA VAL A 340 23.08 -50.01 -7.03
C VAL A 340 23.23 -50.26 -5.53
N ASP A 341 24.47 -50.55 -5.04
CA ASP A 341 24.76 -50.96 -3.68
C ASP A 341 25.79 -50.06 -2.98
N ARG A 342 26.34 -49.03 -3.68
CA ARG A 342 27.40 -48.14 -3.15
C ARG A 342 26.96 -46.70 -3.08
N PHE A 343 27.13 -46.16 -1.88
CA PHE A 343 26.73 -44.76 -1.57
C PHE A 343 27.94 -44.01 -1.01
N ARG A 344 28.33 -42.90 -1.67
CA ARG A 344 29.44 -42.07 -1.23
C ARG A 344 28.94 -40.81 -0.55
N ALA A 345 29.44 -40.55 0.63
CA ALA A 345 29.20 -39.25 1.31
C ALA A 345 30.00 -38.15 0.60
N SER A 346 29.31 -37.13 0.13
CA SER A 346 29.91 -35.97 -0.54
C SER A 346 29.67 -34.72 0.32
N PRO A 347 30.73 -34.04 0.78
CA PRO A 347 30.58 -32.77 1.46
C PRO A 347 29.97 -31.73 0.53
N VAL A 348 29.04 -30.97 1.04
CA VAL A 348 28.31 -29.96 0.25
C VAL A 348 28.30 -28.63 1.00
N LYS A 349 28.25 -27.55 0.25
CA LYS A 349 27.96 -26.22 0.79
C LYS A 349 26.51 -25.88 0.54
N LEU A 350 25.77 -25.65 1.63
CA LEU A 350 24.33 -25.34 1.56
C LEU A 350 24.13 -23.87 1.22
N GLY A 351 23.07 -23.61 0.45
CA GLY A 351 22.50 -22.31 0.19
C GLY A 351 21.20 -22.10 0.97
N THR A 352 20.22 -21.47 0.33
CA THR A 352 18.90 -21.19 0.94
C THR A 352 18.00 -22.43 0.91
N GLU A 353 17.23 -22.60 1.99
CA GLU A 353 16.17 -23.61 2.08
C GLU A 353 14.81 -22.94 1.83
N ALA A 354 14.00 -23.53 0.94
CA ALA A 354 12.62 -23.12 0.69
C ALA A 354 11.82 -24.29 0.13
N ASP A 355 10.54 -24.38 0.47
CA ASP A 355 9.58 -25.37 -0.02
C ASP A 355 10.05 -26.82 0.17
N GLY A 356 10.75 -27.12 1.28
CA GLY A 356 11.29 -28.45 1.59
C GLY A 356 12.48 -28.87 0.72
N LEU A 357 13.06 -27.93 -0.07
CA LEU A 357 14.24 -28.11 -0.90
C LEU A 357 15.39 -27.24 -0.39
N VAL A 358 16.58 -27.81 -0.32
CA VAL A 358 17.81 -27.10 0.04
C VAL A 358 18.67 -26.92 -1.20
N GLU A 359 19.12 -25.68 -1.42
CA GLU A 359 20.07 -25.37 -2.48
C GLU A 359 21.46 -25.86 -2.12
N ILE A 360 22.15 -26.44 -3.10
CA ILE A 360 23.54 -26.86 -3.00
C ILE A 360 24.40 -25.91 -3.82
N VAL A 361 25.16 -25.06 -3.14
CA VAL A 361 26.04 -24.05 -3.78
C VAL A 361 27.28 -24.69 -4.41
N SER A 362 27.81 -25.77 -3.77
CA SER A 362 28.96 -26.52 -4.28
C SER A 362 28.97 -27.93 -3.71
N GLY A 363 29.61 -28.86 -4.44
CA GLY A 363 29.79 -30.27 -4.05
C GLY A 363 28.78 -31.22 -4.75
N LEU A 364 27.87 -30.71 -5.61
CA LEU A 364 26.89 -31.48 -6.34
C LEU A 364 26.65 -30.89 -7.72
N GLN A 365 26.32 -31.73 -8.71
CA GLN A 365 25.91 -31.35 -10.05
C GLN A 365 24.45 -31.72 -10.31
N ALA A 366 23.83 -31.00 -11.25
CA ALA A 366 22.49 -31.36 -11.70
C ALA A 366 22.48 -32.76 -12.34
N GLY A 367 21.51 -33.58 -11.95
CA GLY A 367 21.43 -34.97 -12.41
C GLY A 367 22.13 -36.01 -11.52
N ASP A 368 22.95 -35.57 -10.55
CA ASP A 368 23.56 -36.49 -9.57
C ASP A 368 22.48 -37.22 -8.79
N ARG A 369 22.65 -38.52 -8.62
CA ARG A 369 21.70 -39.39 -7.92
C ARG A 369 21.92 -39.29 -6.41
N VAL A 370 21.08 -38.56 -5.72
CA VAL A 370 21.16 -38.28 -4.28
C VAL A 370 20.17 -39.14 -3.51
N VAL A 371 20.56 -39.67 -2.37
CA VAL A 371 19.63 -40.36 -1.45
C VAL A 371 18.79 -39.31 -0.75
N ALA A 372 17.50 -39.26 -1.13
CA ALA A 372 16.52 -38.32 -0.55
C ALA A 372 16.00 -38.84 0.80
N ASP A 373 15.52 -40.08 0.84
CA ASP A 373 15.04 -40.72 2.07
C ASP A 373 15.97 -41.85 2.49
N GLY A 374 16.01 -42.17 3.78
CA GLY A 374 16.90 -43.19 4.34
C GLY A 374 18.35 -42.77 4.50
N SER A 375 18.69 -41.49 4.20
CA SER A 375 20.07 -40.93 4.32
C SER A 375 20.64 -41.03 5.73
N PHE A 376 19.79 -41.00 6.77
CA PHE A 376 20.20 -41.20 8.17
C PHE A 376 20.77 -42.59 8.45
N VAL A 377 20.20 -43.65 7.80
CA VAL A 377 20.72 -45.03 7.95
C VAL A 377 22.11 -45.15 7.37
N LEU A 378 22.35 -44.55 6.19
CA LEU A 378 23.69 -44.48 5.59
C LEU A 378 24.68 -43.74 6.45
N LYS A 379 24.31 -42.64 7.11
CA LYS A 379 25.12 -41.93 8.07
C LYS A 379 25.49 -42.84 9.26
N SER A 380 24.51 -43.57 9.80
CA SER A 380 24.76 -44.46 10.95
C SER A 380 25.70 -45.62 10.59
N GLU A 381 25.59 -46.20 9.38
CA GLU A 381 26.47 -47.25 8.90
C GLU A 381 27.91 -46.71 8.63
N LEU A 382 28.03 -45.51 8.06
CA LEU A 382 29.28 -44.81 7.86
C LEU A 382 30.04 -44.64 9.21
N LEU A 383 29.33 -44.14 10.21
CA LEU A 383 29.90 -43.91 11.53
C LEU A 383 30.30 -45.22 12.24
N ARG A 384 29.54 -46.31 12.00
CA ARG A 384 29.86 -47.62 12.54
C ARG A 384 31.14 -48.18 11.90
N SER A 385 31.27 -48.06 10.56
CA SER A 385 32.47 -48.55 9.85
C SER A 385 33.75 -47.81 10.25
N THR A 386 33.62 -46.53 10.67
CA THR A 386 34.77 -45.74 11.17
C THR A 386 35.17 -46.11 12.60
N SER A 387 34.22 -46.59 13.44
CA SER A 387 34.48 -46.97 14.82
C SER A 387 35.00 -48.42 14.98
N THR A 388 34.93 -49.26 13.95
CA THR A 388 35.35 -50.68 13.95
C THR A 388 36.74 -50.87 13.34
N GLY A 389 37.38 -49.81 12.86
CA GLY A 389 38.69 -49.79 12.18
C GLY A 389 39.88 -49.31 13.04
N ASP A 390 39.75 -49.20 14.37
CA ASP A 390 40.82 -48.96 15.35
C ASP A 390 41.27 -50.23 16.04
#